data_47aa29cc4aea4e2a165a4cfc585df3b7
#
_entry.id   47aa29cc4aea4e2a165a4cfc585df3b7
#
_cell.length_a   1.000
_cell.length_b   1.000
_cell.length_c   1.000
_cell.angle_alpha   90.00
_cell.angle_beta   90.00
_cell.angle_gamma   90.00
#
_symmetry.space_group_name_H-M   'P 1'
#
loop_
_entity.id
_entity.type
_entity.pdbx_description
1 polymer ?
#
loop_
_entity_poly.entity_id
_entity_poly.type
_entity_poly.pdbx_seq_one_letter_code
_entity_poly.pdbx_strand_id
1 'polypeptide(L)' 'MTLDGFENDTTARIVAVDWASLAEGEAKRLRALGVDEGAEVSVVHRGVFGTRDPLALRIGRMTIALRRVHARAIACHLL' A
#
# COMPACT_ATOMS: atom_id res chain seq x y z
N MET A 1 4.29 -2.29 11.49
CA MET A 1 5.07 -2.62 10.28
C MET A 1 4.54 -1.81 9.12
N THR A 2 5.40 -1.36 8.25
CA THR A 2 4.97 -0.63 7.06
C THR A 2 4.77 -1.58 5.89
N LEU A 3 3.96 -1.14 4.93
CA LEU A 3 3.46 -2.00 3.86
C LEU A 3 4.56 -2.59 2.98
N ASP A 4 5.68 -1.89 2.85
CA ASP A 4 6.82 -2.34 2.05
C ASP A 4 7.49 -3.60 2.60
N GLY A 5 7.27 -3.92 3.88
CA GLY A 5 7.84 -5.09 4.51
C GLY A 5 6.98 -6.35 4.45
N PHE A 6 5.78 -6.25 3.92
CA PHE A 6 4.88 -7.40 3.86
C PHE A 6 5.20 -8.28 2.64
N GLU A 7 4.97 -9.57 2.81
CA GLU A 7 5.15 -10.54 1.74
C GLU A 7 3.90 -10.63 0.87
N ASN A 8 4.02 -11.35 -0.26
CA ASN A 8 2.89 -11.61 -1.15
C ASN A 8 1.79 -12.36 -0.40
N ASP A 9 0.56 -12.12 -0.82
CA ASP A 9 -0.63 -12.79 -0.28
C ASP A 9 -0.86 -12.48 1.19
N THR A 10 -0.35 -11.33 1.65
CA THR A 10 -0.55 -10.87 3.01
C THR A 10 -1.69 -9.88 3.04
N THR A 11 -2.64 -10.08 3.96
CA THR A 11 -3.74 -9.16 4.19
C THR A 11 -3.49 -8.38 5.47
N ALA A 12 -3.73 -7.08 5.41
CA ALA A 12 -3.44 -6.19 6.53
C ALA A 12 -4.47 -5.08 6.61
N ARG A 13 -4.55 -4.44 7.76
CA ARG A 13 -5.37 -3.24 7.94
C ARG A 13 -4.47 -2.03 8.12
N ILE A 14 -4.76 -0.95 7.41
CA ILE A 14 -4.01 0.28 7.54
C ILE A 14 -4.35 0.93 8.87
N VAL A 15 -3.33 1.22 9.67
CA VAL A 15 -3.52 1.86 10.98
C VAL A 15 -3.10 3.33 10.96
N ALA A 16 -2.19 3.71 10.08
CA ALA A 16 -1.77 5.09 9.95
C ALA A 16 -1.10 5.31 8.60
N VAL A 17 -1.26 6.50 8.05
CA VAL A 17 -0.55 6.91 6.85
C VAL A 17 0.17 8.22 7.16
N ASP A 18 1.46 8.26 6.88
CA ASP A 18 2.25 9.48 7.03
C ASP A 18 2.07 10.35 5.79
N TRP A 19 0.95 11.05 5.74
CA TRP A 19 0.60 11.89 4.61
C TRP A 19 1.62 12.98 4.35
N ALA A 20 2.27 13.46 5.41
CA ALA A 20 3.24 14.54 5.29
C ALA A 20 4.50 14.13 4.53
N SER A 21 4.81 12.83 4.50
CA SER A 21 5.98 12.33 3.77
C SER A 21 5.70 12.06 2.31
N LEU A 22 4.44 12.18 1.87
CA LEU A 22 4.04 11.94 0.49
C LEU A 22 3.85 13.27 -0.23
N ALA A 23 4.18 13.28 -1.52
CA ALA A 23 3.86 14.42 -2.37
C ALA A 23 2.33 14.61 -2.38
N GLU A 24 1.88 15.86 -2.48
CA GLU A 24 0.46 16.17 -2.40
C GLU A 24 -0.36 15.44 -3.45
N GLY A 25 0.12 15.37 -4.67
CA GLY A 25 -0.59 14.66 -5.74
C GLY A 25 -0.72 13.18 -5.47
N GLU A 26 0.32 12.57 -4.90
CA GLU A 26 0.28 11.15 -4.56
C GLU A 26 -0.66 10.90 -3.38
N ALA A 27 -0.62 11.77 -2.38
CA ALA A 27 -1.54 11.67 -1.24
C ALA A 27 -2.99 11.71 -1.70
N LYS A 28 -3.32 12.64 -2.60
CA LYS A 28 -4.67 12.74 -3.15
C LYS A 28 -5.05 11.49 -3.93
N ARG A 29 -4.14 10.96 -4.75
CA ARG A 29 -4.39 9.76 -5.52
C ARG A 29 -4.70 8.58 -4.61
N LEU A 30 -3.89 8.37 -3.60
CA LEU A 30 -4.07 7.24 -2.69
C LEU A 30 -5.38 7.35 -1.91
N ARG A 31 -5.71 8.54 -1.43
CA ARG A 31 -7.00 8.75 -0.74
C ARG A 31 -8.18 8.47 -1.65
N ALA A 32 -8.10 8.92 -2.90
CA ALA A 32 -9.16 8.69 -3.86
C ALA A 32 -9.35 7.20 -4.16
N LEU A 33 -8.29 6.42 -4.04
CA LEU A 33 -8.34 4.97 -4.25
C LEU A 33 -8.76 4.20 -3.00
N GLY A 34 -8.95 4.88 -1.88
CA GLY A 34 -9.39 4.25 -0.66
C GLY A 34 -8.27 3.90 0.32
N VAL A 35 -7.05 4.34 0.04
CA VAL A 35 -5.92 4.10 0.95
C VAL A 35 -6.01 5.09 2.10
N ASP A 36 -6.50 4.63 3.23
CA ASP A 36 -6.68 5.45 4.42
C ASP A 36 -6.74 4.54 5.65
N GLU A 37 -6.72 5.15 6.82
CA GLU A 37 -6.82 4.41 8.07
C GLU A 37 -8.09 3.57 8.10
N GLY A 38 -7.96 2.34 8.58
CA GLY A 38 -9.07 1.40 8.67
C GLY A 38 -9.28 0.58 7.41
N ALA A 39 -8.66 0.91 6.29
CA ALA A 39 -8.83 0.15 5.07
C ALA A 39 -8.12 -1.20 5.16
N GLU A 40 -8.76 -2.22 4.61
CA GLU A 40 -8.16 -3.55 4.50
C GLU A 40 -7.54 -3.68 3.12
N VAL A 41 -6.28 -4.10 3.09
CA VAL A 41 -5.49 -4.20 1.85
C VAL A 41 -4.75 -5.52 1.80
N SER A 42 -4.35 -5.94 0.60
CA SER A 42 -3.54 -7.14 0.42
C SER A 42 -2.40 -6.86 -0.52
N VAL A 43 -1.22 -7.35 -0.17
CA VAL A 43 -0.08 -7.37 -1.09
C VAL A 43 -0.23 -8.65 -1.90
N VAL A 44 -0.57 -8.53 -3.19
CA VAL A 44 -1.02 -9.70 -3.94
C VAL A 44 -0.01 -10.23 -4.93
N HIS A 45 0.88 -9.42 -5.44
CA HIS A 45 1.85 -9.91 -6.41
C HIS A 45 3.00 -8.93 -6.54
N ARG A 46 4.21 -9.41 -6.33
CA ARG A 46 5.40 -8.57 -6.39
C ARG A 46 6.24 -8.80 -7.63
N GLY A 47 6.08 -9.90 -8.29
CA GLY A 47 6.96 -10.32 -9.34
C GLY A 47 6.59 -9.84 -10.74
N VAL A 48 5.55 -9.03 -10.88
CA VAL A 48 5.03 -8.63 -12.19
C VAL A 48 6.12 -7.94 -13.03
N PHE A 49 6.96 -7.16 -12.38
CA PHE A 49 7.99 -6.39 -13.05
C PHE A 49 9.39 -6.96 -12.83
N GLY A 50 9.49 -8.15 -12.26
CA GLY A 50 10.78 -8.77 -11.98
C GLY A 50 11.52 -8.22 -10.78
N THR A 51 10.94 -7.24 -10.08
CA THR A 51 11.51 -6.61 -8.88
C THR A 51 10.44 -6.49 -7.83
N ARG A 52 10.85 -6.01 -6.64
CA ARG A 52 9.90 -5.74 -5.56
C ARG A 52 9.27 -4.35 -5.64
N ASP A 53 9.59 -3.59 -6.66
CA ASP A 53 9.11 -2.23 -6.82
C ASP A 53 8.61 -2.05 -8.25
N PRO A 54 7.33 -1.69 -8.42
CA PRO A 54 6.32 -1.41 -7.40
C PRO A 54 5.69 -2.68 -6.81
N LEU A 55 4.99 -2.48 -5.70
CA LEU A 55 4.12 -3.53 -5.14
C LEU A 55 2.80 -3.53 -5.89
N ALA A 56 2.17 -4.70 -5.97
CA ALA A 56 0.78 -4.78 -6.38
C ALA A 56 -0.08 -4.84 -5.11
N LEU A 57 -0.94 -3.87 -4.93
CA LEU A 57 -1.79 -3.75 -3.75
C LEU A 57 -3.25 -3.89 -4.15
N ARG A 58 -3.94 -4.85 -3.54
CA ARG A 58 -5.38 -4.99 -3.73
C ARG A 58 -6.09 -4.19 -2.67
N ILE A 59 -7.01 -3.35 -3.11
CA ILE A 59 -7.88 -2.60 -2.22
C ILE A 59 -9.30 -2.63 -2.80
N GLY A 60 -10.23 -3.19 -2.04
CA GLY A 60 -11.55 -3.48 -2.57
C GLY A 60 -11.44 -4.43 -3.76
N ARG A 61 -11.96 -4.01 -4.89
CA ARG A 61 -11.90 -4.78 -6.14
C ARG A 61 -10.79 -4.33 -7.07
N MET A 62 -10.02 -3.34 -6.65
CA MET A 62 -8.96 -2.78 -7.48
C MET A 62 -7.62 -3.38 -7.10
N THR A 63 -6.74 -3.46 -8.11
CA THR A 63 -5.33 -3.74 -7.87
C THR A 63 -4.55 -2.56 -8.41
N ILE A 64 -3.75 -1.95 -7.55
CA ILE A 64 -2.99 -0.76 -7.92
C ILE A 64 -1.50 -1.03 -7.77
N ALA A 65 -0.71 -0.29 -8.52
CA ALA A 65 0.74 -0.31 -8.36
C ALA A 65 1.12 0.76 -7.34
N LEU A 66 1.90 0.38 -6.35
CA LEU A 66 2.32 1.28 -5.29
C LEU A 66 3.84 1.22 -5.18
N ARG A 67 4.49 2.34 -5.36
CA ARG A 67 5.94 2.39 -5.25
C ARG A 67 6.37 2.12 -3.82
N ARG A 68 7.51 1.46 -3.70
CA ARG A 68 8.04 1.06 -2.39
C ARG A 68 8.26 2.27 -1.47
N VAL A 69 8.71 3.37 -2.03
CA VAL A 69 8.93 4.60 -1.26
C VAL A 69 7.61 5.11 -0.65
N HIS A 70 6.49 4.93 -1.34
CA HIS A 70 5.18 5.32 -0.82
C HIS A 70 4.65 4.30 0.18
N ALA A 71 4.94 3.02 -0.04
CA ALA A 71 4.53 1.96 0.88
C ALA A 71 5.15 2.14 2.27
N ARG A 72 6.32 2.74 2.35
CA ARG A 72 6.96 3.03 3.64
C ARG A 72 6.19 4.01 4.50
N ALA A 73 5.31 4.79 3.89
CA ALA A 73 4.49 5.75 4.62
C ALA A 73 3.21 5.14 5.19
N ILE A 74 2.94 3.87 4.89
CA ILE A 74 1.69 3.21 5.25
C ILE A 74 1.96 2.14 6.31
N ALA A 75 1.53 2.42 7.53
CA ALA A 75 1.67 1.49 8.65
C ALA A 75 0.44 0.60 8.72
N CYS A 76 0.66 -0.69 8.88
CA CYS A 76 -0.40 -1.69 8.86
C CYS A 76 -0.25 -2.70 9.98
N HIS A 77 -1.38 -3.29 10.37
CA HIS A 77 -1.42 -4.50 11.18
C HIS A 77 -1.74 -5.69 10.30
N LEU A 78 -1.02 -6.76 10.51
CA LEU A 78 -1.30 -8.05 9.87
C LEU A 78 -2.65 -8.58 10.37
N LEU A 79 -3.48 -9.04 9.47
CA LEU A 79 -4.78 -9.63 9.81
C LEU A 79 -4.71 -11.15 9.90
#